data_498f4dc15107ffdc460832f835ff415e
#
_entry.id   498f4dc15107ffdc460832f835ff415e
#
_cell.length_a   1.000
_cell.length_b   1.000
_cell.length_c   1.000
_cell.angle_alpha   90.00
_cell.angle_beta   90.00
_cell.angle_gamma   90.00
#
_symmetry.space_group_name_H-M   'P 1'
#
loop_
_entity.id
_entity.type
_entity.pdbx_description
1 polymer ?
#
loop_
_entity_poly.entity_id
_entity_poly.type
_entity_poly.pdbx_seq_one_letter_code
_entity_poly.pdbx_strand_id
1 'polypeptide(L)'
;MPNKCDLSKEEKVWVICRLLHQAPPGEFYSVFEDLRILVQDDDLMRQEAAQVCAHHNKNNFTSVRIEGVNVLVTRYNDLGGNRFLDPKNKISFKFDHFSGISNKFKLHRVVWDEAELWRTALNSALKAYMNNHFPLGDCNVFRKTLKNRQIFVVCIAVHQYKPLGFWNSLWKGEWTFSQIPVITQVTGTINVQVHYFKDANLHMTVCKTVEETLHVIDPAQLAIDFVKLIETEENKFHIAVLENFQALTDEIWRKMLRRQLPLTRTVINWNKLLTNPSMKANISTHEMLLGLLK
;
A
#
# COMPACT_ATOMS: atom_id res chain seq x y z
N MET A 1 -8.00 -46.28 1.39
CA MET A 1 -7.50 -45.03 0.88
C MET A 1 -8.58 -43.99 1.06
N PRO A 2 -8.40 -42.90 1.76
CA PRO A 2 -9.45 -41.89 1.90
C PRO A 2 -9.76 -41.31 0.51
N ASN A 3 -11.04 -41.21 0.17
CA ASN A 3 -11.52 -40.57 -1.05
C ASN A 3 -10.86 -39.19 -1.18
N LYS A 4 -10.10 -38.96 -2.25
CA LYS A 4 -9.76 -37.61 -2.67
C LYS A 4 -11.08 -36.87 -2.91
N CYS A 5 -11.49 -36.02 -2.00
CA CYS A 5 -12.53 -35.04 -2.27
C CYS A 5 -11.90 -34.05 -3.28
N ASP A 6 -12.06 -34.34 -4.57
CA ASP A 6 -11.70 -33.37 -5.59
C ASP A 6 -12.68 -32.22 -5.46
N LEU A 7 -12.15 -31.03 -5.09
CA LEU A 7 -12.92 -29.79 -5.03
C LEU A 7 -13.54 -29.49 -6.40
N SER A 8 -14.77 -29.03 -6.41
CA SER A 8 -15.41 -28.54 -7.63
C SER A 8 -14.64 -27.34 -8.20
N LYS A 9 -14.88 -27.02 -9.48
CA LYS A 9 -14.22 -25.86 -10.11
C LYS A 9 -14.54 -24.56 -9.37
N GLU A 10 -15.78 -24.38 -8.94
CA GLU A 10 -16.24 -23.20 -8.20
C GLU A 10 -15.57 -23.09 -6.83
N GLU A 11 -15.40 -24.21 -6.13
CA GLU A 11 -14.69 -24.22 -4.84
C GLU A 11 -13.21 -23.87 -5.02
N LYS A 12 -12.55 -24.40 -6.05
CA LYS A 12 -11.17 -24.04 -6.38
C LYS A 12 -11.04 -22.54 -6.65
N VAL A 13 -11.92 -21.96 -7.47
CA VAL A 13 -11.95 -20.52 -7.77
C VAL A 13 -12.13 -19.69 -6.49
N TRP A 14 -13.08 -20.11 -5.65
CA TRP A 14 -13.34 -19.41 -4.39
C TRP A 14 -12.10 -19.41 -3.48
N VAL A 15 -11.41 -20.55 -3.34
CA VAL A 15 -10.17 -20.67 -2.55
C VAL A 15 -9.07 -19.79 -3.12
N ILE A 16 -8.84 -19.83 -4.46
CA ILE A 16 -7.84 -19.02 -5.15
C ILE A 16 -8.08 -17.55 -4.85
N CYS A 17 -9.28 -17.05 -5.13
CA CYS A 17 -9.60 -15.64 -4.96
C CYS A 17 -9.45 -15.20 -3.50
N ARG A 18 -9.93 -16.01 -2.56
CA ARG A 18 -9.87 -15.69 -1.13
C ARG A 18 -8.45 -15.62 -0.61
N LEU A 19 -7.60 -16.59 -0.92
CA LEU A 19 -6.22 -16.61 -0.44
C LEU A 19 -5.37 -15.49 -1.06
N LEU A 20 -5.55 -15.24 -2.36
CA LEU A 20 -4.85 -14.13 -3.02
C LEU A 20 -5.26 -12.75 -2.47
N HIS A 21 -6.55 -12.55 -2.15
CA HIS A 21 -6.99 -11.29 -1.53
C HIS A 21 -6.46 -11.08 -0.11
N GLN A 22 -6.22 -12.17 0.61
CA GLN A 22 -5.71 -12.15 1.98
C GLN A 22 -4.18 -12.22 2.05
N ALA A 23 -3.51 -12.30 0.91
CA ALA A 23 -2.05 -12.37 0.86
C ALA A 23 -1.43 -11.16 1.56
N PRO A 24 -0.47 -11.38 2.48
CA PRO A 24 0.22 -10.29 3.15
C PRO A 24 1.04 -9.43 2.20
N PRO A 25 1.39 -8.20 2.56
CA PRO A 25 2.24 -7.35 1.73
C PRO A 25 3.58 -8.04 1.45
N GLY A 26 3.99 -8.03 0.17
CA GLY A 26 5.21 -8.66 -0.31
C GLY A 26 5.11 -10.15 -0.59
N GLU A 27 4.08 -10.86 -0.11
CA GLU A 27 3.92 -12.30 -0.25
C GLU A 27 2.96 -12.74 -1.35
N PHE A 28 2.34 -11.81 -2.06
CA PHE A 28 1.30 -12.10 -3.05
C PHE A 28 1.75 -13.12 -4.11
N TYR A 29 2.94 -12.96 -4.65
CA TYR A 29 3.46 -13.87 -5.69
C TYR A 29 3.85 -15.22 -5.12
N SER A 30 4.34 -15.29 -3.89
CA SER A 30 4.62 -16.55 -3.19
C SER A 30 3.33 -17.35 -2.98
N VAL A 31 2.28 -16.69 -2.49
CA VAL A 31 0.94 -17.29 -2.35
C VAL A 31 0.38 -17.75 -3.70
N PHE A 32 0.60 -16.97 -4.76
CA PHE A 32 0.17 -17.35 -6.11
C PHE A 32 0.87 -18.63 -6.60
N GLU A 33 2.19 -18.75 -6.42
CA GLU A 33 2.94 -19.95 -6.81
C GLU A 33 2.55 -21.17 -5.98
N ASP A 34 2.33 -21.02 -4.68
CA ASP A 34 1.84 -22.08 -3.81
C ASP A 34 0.45 -22.59 -4.25
N LEU A 35 -0.44 -21.66 -4.63
CA LEU A 35 -1.75 -22.01 -5.16
C LEU A 35 -1.67 -22.75 -6.49
N ARG A 36 -0.74 -22.41 -7.37
CA ARG A 36 -0.51 -23.16 -8.62
C ARG A 36 -0.17 -24.63 -8.35
N ILE A 37 0.68 -24.88 -7.35
CA ILE A 37 1.06 -26.24 -6.94
C ILE A 37 -0.15 -26.99 -6.36
N LEU A 38 -0.97 -26.32 -5.55
CA LEU A 38 -2.13 -26.93 -4.93
C LEU A 38 -3.27 -27.24 -5.91
N VAL A 39 -3.56 -26.32 -6.81
CA VAL A 39 -4.68 -26.42 -7.75
C VAL A 39 -4.37 -27.34 -8.92
N GLN A 40 -3.10 -27.39 -9.36
CA GLN A 40 -2.61 -28.19 -10.50
C GLN A 40 -3.40 -27.94 -11.80
N ASP A 41 -3.90 -26.72 -12.00
CA ASP A 41 -4.66 -26.28 -13.18
C ASP A 41 -4.21 -24.86 -13.55
N ASP A 42 -3.20 -24.77 -14.40
CA ASP A 42 -2.60 -23.49 -14.81
C ASP A 42 -3.56 -22.62 -15.63
N ASP A 43 -4.47 -23.22 -16.38
CA ASP A 43 -5.43 -22.46 -17.19
C ASP A 43 -6.49 -21.81 -16.30
N LEU A 44 -6.99 -22.54 -15.31
CA LEU A 44 -7.88 -22.00 -14.29
C LEU A 44 -7.20 -20.87 -13.51
N MET A 45 -5.96 -21.08 -13.05
CA MET A 45 -5.20 -20.08 -12.35
C MET A 45 -5.00 -18.80 -13.17
N ARG A 46 -4.63 -18.91 -14.44
CA ARG A 46 -4.45 -17.74 -15.32
C ARG A 46 -5.74 -16.97 -15.57
N GLN A 47 -6.86 -17.66 -15.71
CA GLN A 47 -8.15 -17.01 -15.97
C GLN A 47 -8.67 -16.30 -14.71
N GLU A 48 -8.77 -17.02 -13.61
CA GLU A 48 -9.42 -16.53 -12.39
C GLU A 48 -8.52 -15.60 -11.57
N ALA A 49 -7.21 -15.88 -11.49
CA ALA A 49 -6.28 -15.03 -10.78
C ALA A 49 -5.94 -13.73 -11.53
N ALA A 50 -6.18 -13.64 -12.84
CA ALA A 50 -5.85 -12.43 -13.61
C ALA A 50 -6.50 -11.17 -13.07
N GLN A 51 -7.78 -11.25 -12.75
CA GLN A 51 -8.53 -10.11 -12.18
C GLN A 51 -8.04 -9.76 -10.77
N VAL A 52 -7.74 -10.79 -9.95
CA VAL A 52 -7.24 -10.60 -8.59
C VAL A 52 -5.84 -9.98 -8.61
N CYS A 53 -4.95 -10.45 -9.49
CA CYS A 53 -3.61 -9.86 -9.70
C CYS A 53 -3.72 -8.40 -10.16
N ALA A 54 -4.61 -8.11 -11.11
CA ALA A 54 -4.84 -6.75 -11.57
C ALA A 54 -5.38 -5.83 -10.46
N HIS A 55 -6.31 -6.34 -9.66
CA HIS A 55 -6.85 -5.62 -8.51
C HIS A 55 -5.78 -5.36 -7.45
N HIS A 56 -5.01 -6.40 -7.09
CA HIS A 56 -3.91 -6.29 -6.13
C HIS A 56 -2.89 -5.22 -6.56
N ASN A 57 -2.39 -5.29 -7.79
CA ASN A 57 -1.38 -4.35 -8.29
C ASN A 57 -1.89 -2.90 -8.33
N LYS A 58 -3.14 -2.69 -8.74
CA LYS A 58 -3.76 -1.35 -8.76
C LYS A 58 -4.02 -0.80 -7.36
N ASN A 59 -4.45 -1.65 -6.43
CA ASN A 59 -4.77 -1.22 -5.06
C ASN A 59 -3.53 -0.94 -4.23
N ASN A 60 -2.45 -1.69 -4.45
CA ASN A 60 -1.20 -1.51 -3.72
C ASN A 60 -0.25 -0.53 -4.40
N PHE A 61 -0.69 0.13 -5.48
CA PHE A 61 0.11 1.11 -6.23
C PHE A 61 1.48 0.55 -6.61
N THR A 62 1.47 -0.62 -7.29
CA THR A 62 2.69 -1.29 -7.72
C THR A 62 3.54 -0.34 -8.55
N SER A 63 4.79 -0.16 -8.16
CA SER A 63 5.75 0.68 -8.87
C SER A 63 6.38 -0.05 -10.03
N VAL A 64 6.45 0.59 -11.19
CA VAL A 64 7.06 0.08 -12.42
C VAL A 64 8.04 1.09 -12.96
N ARG A 65 9.26 0.63 -13.28
CA ARG A 65 10.30 1.51 -13.83
C ARG A 65 10.16 1.66 -15.34
N ILE A 66 9.98 2.90 -15.81
CA ILE A 66 9.83 3.26 -17.21
C ILE A 66 10.85 4.35 -17.55
N GLU A 67 11.75 4.10 -18.50
CA GLU A 67 12.78 5.05 -18.93
C GLU A 67 13.53 5.71 -17.74
N GLY A 68 13.83 4.92 -16.72
CA GLY A 68 14.55 5.39 -15.53
C GLY A 68 13.71 6.11 -14.49
N VAL A 69 12.40 6.27 -14.71
CA VAL A 69 11.44 6.89 -13.78
C VAL A 69 10.46 5.82 -13.29
N ASN A 70 10.15 5.86 -12.00
CA ASN A 70 9.13 5.00 -11.43
C ASN A 70 7.73 5.60 -11.64
N VAL A 71 6.79 4.74 -12.04
CA VAL A 71 5.38 5.07 -12.27
C VAL A 71 4.52 4.07 -11.52
N LEU A 72 3.53 4.57 -10.79
CA LEU A 72 2.60 3.74 -10.04
C LEU A 72 1.50 3.21 -10.97
N VAL A 73 1.25 1.90 -10.89
CA VAL A 73 0.10 1.24 -11.53
C VAL A 73 -1.10 1.37 -10.60
N THR A 74 -2.08 2.16 -11.00
CA THR A 74 -3.25 2.48 -10.18
C THR A 74 -4.54 2.43 -10.99
N ARG A 75 -5.69 2.46 -10.33
CA ARG A 75 -7.00 2.62 -10.99
C ARG A 75 -7.17 4.00 -11.66
N TYR A 76 -6.31 4.97 -11.32
CA TYR A 76 -6.41 6.35 -11.79
C TYR A 76 -5.74 6.60 -13.13
N ASN A 77 -4.74 5.80 -13.47
CA ASN A 77 -4.06 5.86 -14.77
C ASN A 77 -4.36 4.66 -15.67
N ASP A 78 -5.35 3.83 -15.31
CA ASP A 78 -5.79 2.70 -16.12
C ASP A 78 -6.59 3.20 -17.33
N LEU A 79 -6.09 2.89 -18.52
CA LEU A 79 -6.72 3.20 -19.81
C LEU A 79 -7.54 2.02 -20.38
N GLY A 80 -7.63 0.93 -19.61
CA GLY A 80 -8.25 -0.31 -20.05
C GLY A 80 -7.29 -1.24 -20.78
N GLY A 81 -7.65 -2.54 -20.85
CA GLY A 81 -6.84 -3.57 -21.53
C GLY A 81 -5.41 -3.71 -20.99
N ASN A 82 -5.22 -3.56 -19.69
CA ASN A 82 -3.92 -3.58 -19.02
C ASN A 82 -2.95 -2.48 -19.51
N ARG A 83 -3.49 -1.37 -20.00
CA ARG A 83 -2.72 -0.22 -20.45
C ARG A 83 -2.83 0.91 -19.43
N PHE A 84 -1.69 1.50 -19.07
CA PHE A 84 -1.58 2.55 -18.07
C PHE A 84 -0.90 3.78 -18.64
N LEU A 85 -1.27 4.95 -18.11
CA LEU A 85 -0.70 6.24 -18.50
C LEU A 85 0.42 6.63 -17.53
N ASP A 86 1.58 7.00 -18.09
CA ASP A 86 2.58 7.80 -17.40
C ASP A 86 2.34 9.29 -17.76
N PRO A 87 1.78 10.08 -16.84
CA PRO A 87 1.47 11.48 -17.14
C PRO A 87 2.72 12.36 -17.25
N LYS A 88 3.85 11.95 -16.67
CA LYS A 88 5.10 12.72 -16.70
C LYS A 88 5.78 12.63 -18.06
N ASN A 89 6.00 11.43 -18.55
CA ASN A 89 6.67 11.20 -19.84
C ASN A 89 5.69 11.21 -21.03
N LYS A 90 4.38 11.39 -20.76
CA LYS A 90 3.31 11.37 -21.78
C LYS A 90 3.32 10.09 -22.61
N ILE A 91 3.52 8.97 -21.93
CA ILE A 91 3.62 7.64 -22.52
C ILE A 91 2.53 6.75 -21.94
N SER A 92 1.95 5.90 -22.75
CA SER A 92 1.13 4.79 -22.29
C SER A 92 1.88 3.48 -22.49
N PHE A 93 1.78 2.57 -21.52
CA PHE A 93 2.43 1.27 -21.53
C PHE A 93 1.45 0.16 -21.20
N LYS A 94 1.71 -1.06 -21.66
CA LYS A 94 1.03 -2.24 -21.16
C LYS A 94 1.78 -2.82 -19.97
N PHE A 95 1.04 -3.22 -18.97
CA PHE A 95 1.57 -3.85 -17.78
C PHE A 95 1.01 -5.27 -17.66
N ASP A 96 1.90 -6.24 -17.52
CA ASP A 96 1.53 -7.62 -17.23
C ASP A 96 1.47 -7.79 -15.71
N HIS A 97 0.27 -8.04 -15.20
CA HIS A 97 0.01 -8.17 -13.77
C HIS A 97 0.60 -9.42 -13.13
N PHE A 98 0.93 -10.44 -13.93
CA PHE A 98 1.55 -11.66 -13.42
C PHE A 98 3.07 -11.55 -13.33
N SER A 99 3.71 -11.04 -14.37
CA SER A 99 5.18 -10.93 -14.41
C SER A 99 5.71 -9.64 -13.81
N GLY A 100 4.84 -8.62 -13.58
CA GLY A 100 5.28 -7.29 -13.15
C GLY A 100 6.04 -6.49 -14.20
N ILE A 101 5.99 -6.91 -15.48
CA ILE A 101 6.77 -6.32 -16.58
C ILE A 101 5.92 -5.35 -17.41
N SER A 102 6.53 -4.19 -17.70
CA SER A 102 5.95 -3.21 -18.63
C SER A 102 6.49 -3.38 -20.05
N ASN A 103 5.62 -3.24 -21.03
CA ASN A 103 5.96 -3.32 -22.46
C ASN A 103 5.03 -2.49 -23.34
N LYS A 104 5.25 -2.51 -24.66
CA LYS A 104 4.41 -1.86 -25.68
C LYS A 104 4.14 -0.38 -25.40
N PHE A 105 5.23 0.37 -25.24
CA PHE A 105 5.20 1.82 -25.04
C PHE A 105 4.63 2.55 -26.25
N LYS A 106 3.77 3.55 -26.01
CA LYS A 106 3.21 4.42 -27.05
C LYS A 106 3.13 5.85 -26.51
N LEU A 107 3.47 6.82 -27.35
CA LEU A 107 3.22 8.22 -27.05
C LEU A 107 1.72 8.46 -26.82
N HIS A 108 1.41 9.18 -25.75
CA HIS A 108 0.05 9.57 -25.40
C HIS A 108 -0.06 11.10 -25.47
N ARG A 109 -0.96 11.61 -26.31
CA ARG A 109 -1.20 13.05 -26.38
C ARG A 109 -1.88 13.52 -25.07
N VAL A 110 -1.15 14.26 -24.28
CA VAL A 110 -1.69 14.97 -23.12
C VAL A 110 -2.02 16.40 -23.58
N VAL A 111 -3.24 16.83 -23.37
CA VAL A 111 -3.63 18.22 -23.63
C VAL A 111 -2.94 19.10 -22.60
N TRP A 112 -2.18 20.08 -23.10
CA TRP A 112 -1.53 21.08 -22.25
C TRP A 112 -2.52 22.19 -21.97
N ASP A 113 -3.09 22.18 -20.80
CA ASP A 113 -4.06 23.16 -20.31
C ASP A 113 -3.67 23.66 -18.90
N GLU A 114 -4.46 24.55 -18.33
CA GLU A 114 -4.23 25.09 -16.99
C GLU A 114 -4.14 23.98 -15.93
N ALA A 115 -4.98 22.95 -16.04
CA ALA A 115 -4.96 21.84 -15.08
C ALA A 115 -3.65 21.04 -15.12
N GLU A 116 -2.94 21.03 -16.26
CA GLU A 116 -1.63 20.38 -16.34
C GLU A 116 -0.55 21.17 -15.59
N LEU A 117 -0.66 22.50 -15.51
CA LEU A 117 0.21 23.33 -14.65
C LEU A 117 0.04 22.96 -13.18
N TRP A 118 -1.20 22.83 -12.71
CA TRP A 118 -1.51 22.39 -11.34
C TRP A 118 -0.94 20.99 -11.06
N ARG A 119 -1.17 20.04 -11.97
CA ARG A 119 -0.64 18.68 -11.83
C ARG A 119 0.88 18.67 -11.73
N THR A 120 1.56 19.47 -12.56
CA THR A 120 3.03 19.51 -12.61
C THR A 120 3.61 20.15 -11.35
N ALA A 121 3.02 21.23 -10.84
CA ALA A 121 3.42 21.87 -9.60
C ALA A 121 3.30 20.91 -8.40
N LEU A 122 2.14 20.24 -8.27
CA LEU A 122 1.90 19.22 -7.26
C LEU A 122 2.92 18.07 -7.34
N ASN A 123 3.15 17.56 -8.54
CA ASN A 123 4.07 16.43 -8.74
C ASN A 123 5.52 16.82 -8.37
N SER A 124 5.93 18.04 -8.63
CA SER A 124 7.26 18.54 -8.28
C SER A 124 7.44 18.70 -6.77
N ALA A 125 6.45 19.30 -6.10
CA ALA A 125 6.47 19.47 -4.64
C ALA A 125 6.44 18.12 -3.90
N LEU A 126 5.58 17.20 -4.36
CA LEU A 126 5.50 15.84 -3.81
C LEU A 126 6.78 15.05 -4.00
N LYS A 127 7.45 15.19 -5.15
CA LYS A 127 8.72 14.51 -5.38
C LYS A 127 9.81 15.02 -4.44
N ALA A 128 9.84 16.31 -4.15
CA ALA A 128 10.76 16.88 -3.16
C ALA A 128 10.45 16.33 -1.76
N TYR A 129 9.19 16.26 -1.37
CA TYR A 129 8.73 15.64 -0.13
C TYR A 129 9.16 14.17 -0.02
N MET A 130 8.89 13.36 -1.06
CA MET A 130 9.27 11.96 -1.08
C MET A 130 10.77 11.73 -0.93
N ASN A 131 11.60 12.53 -1.60
CA ASN A 131 13.05 12.40 -1.49
C ASN A 131 13.55 12.62 -0.07
N ASN A 132 12.88 13.49 0.70
CA ASN A 132 13.27 13.81 2.07
C ASN A 132 12.69 12.82 3.11
N HIS A 133 11.46 12.38 2.92
CA HIS A 133 10.73 11.57 3.91
C HIS A 133 10.69 10.08 3.55
N PHE A 134 10.57 9.74 2.27
CA PHE A 134 10.45 8.36 1.79
C PHE A 134 11.36 8.09 0.59
N PRO A 135 12.67 8.00 0.77
CA PRO A 135 13.62 7.88 -0.36
C PRO A 135 13.43 6.60 -1.19
N LEU A 136 12.78 5.56 -0.63
CA LEU A 136 12.43 4.32 -1.32
C LEU A 136 11.01 4.31 -1.87
N GLY A 137 10.28 5.42 -1.69
CA GLY A 137 8.90 5.54 -2.11
C GLY A 137 8.74 6.19 -3.46
N ASP A 138 7.56 5.99 -4.04
CA ASP A 138 7.15 6.56 -5.30
C ASP A 138 5.87 7.36 -5.14
N CYS A 139 5.73 8.42 -5.93
CA CYS A 139 4.50 9.20 -5.99
C CYS A 139 4.14 9.59 -7.42
N ASN A 140 2.85 9.68 -7.66
CA ASN A 140 2.31 10.22 -8.91
C ASN A 140 1.08 11.07 -8.64
N VAL A 141 0.89 12.09 -9.48
CA VAL A 141 -0.29 12.92 -9.51
C VAL A 141 -1.05 12.66 -10.80
N PHE A 142 -2.28 12.20 -10.65
CA PHE A 142 -3.18 11.93 -11.77
C PHE A 142 -4.27 12.98 -11.83
N ARG A 143 -4.72 13.26 -13.05
CA ARG A 143 -5.81 14.15 -13.34
C ARG A 143 -6.98 13.38 -13.94
N LYS A 144 -8.18 13.63 -13.44
CA LYS A 144 -9.43 13.10 -14.01
C LYS A 144 -10.44 14.23 -14.18
N THR A 145 -11.22 14.15 -15.24
CA THR A 145 -12.39 15.01 -15.43
C THR A 145 -13.63 14.22 -15.05
N LEU A 146 -14.35 14.65 -14.02
CA LEU A 146 -15.60 14.04 -13.59
C LEU A 146 -16.71 15.12 -13.54
N LYS A 147 -17.80 14.88 -14.27
CA LYS A 147 -18.94 15.82 -14.31
C LYS A 147 -18.51 17.28 -14.55
N ASN A 148 -17.63 17.48 -15.54
CA ASN A 148 -17.08 18.80 -15.91
C ASN A 148 -16.19 19.47 -14.83
N ARG A 149 -15.77 18.75 -13.81
CA ARG A 149 -14.80 19.21 -12.79
C ARG A 149 -13.48 18.49 -12.95
N GLN A 150 -12.39 19.24 -12.80
CA GLN A 150 -11.04 18.66 -12.74
C GLN A 150 -10.79 18.13 -11.33
N ILE A 151 -10.42 16.87 -11.24
CA ILE A 151 -10.09 16.20 -9.99
C ILE A 151 -8.62 15.78 -10.08
N PHE A 152 -7.87 16.11 -9.05
CA PHE A 152 -6.50 15.66 -8.86
C PHE A 152 -6.48 14.53 -7.85
N VAL A 153 -5.76 13.48 -8.19
CA VAL A 153 -5.52 12.35 -7.31
C VAL A 153 -4.03 12.17 -7.13
N VAL A 154 -3.60 12.26 -5.89
CA VAL A 154 -2.23 12.04 -5.47
C VAL A 154 -2.12 10.65 -4.89
N CYS A 155 -1.21 9.85 -5.44
CA CYS A 155 -0.91 8.51 -4.96
C CYS A 155 0.54 8.48 -4.47
N ILE A 156 0.72 8.01 -3.25
CA ILE A 156 2.01 7.77 -2.60
C ILE A 156 2.10 6.30 -2.26
N ALA A 157 3.21 5.64 -2.56
CA ALA A 157 3.44 4.26 -2.18
C ALA A 157 4.89 4.06 -1.75
N VAL A 158 5.07 3.40 -0.61
CA VAL A 158 6.37 2.98 -0.10
C VAL A 158 6.29 1.48 0.16
N HIS A 159 6.97 0.72 -0.68
CA HIS A 159 7.08 -0.73 -0.51
C HIS A 159 8.44 -1.04 0.12
N GLN A 160 8.43 -1.66 1.28
CA GLN A 160 9.64 -2.10 1.94
C GLN A 160 9.52 -3.58 2.24
N TYR A 161 10.05 -4.39 1.34
CA TYR A 161 10.06 -5.85 1.45
C TYR A 161 11.45 -6.32 1.83
N LYS A 162 11.58 -6.87 3.04
CA LYS A 162 12.84 -7.37 3.61
C LYS A 162 12.69 -8.82 4.04
N PRO A 163 12.58 -9.78 3.11
CA PRO A 163 12.36 -11.19 3.43
C PRO A 163 13.49 -11.77 4.30
N LEU A 164 14.73 -11.34 4.14
CA LEU A 164 15.84 -11.71 5.00
C LEU A 164 15.71 -11.18 6.44
N GLY A 165 14.97 -10.09 6.64
CA GLY A 165 14.61 -9.54 7.95
C GLY A 165 13.33 -10.10 8.52
N PHE A 166 12.66 -10.97 7.80
CA PHE A 166 11.37 -11.57 8.16
C PHE A 166 10.24 -10.56 8.35
N TRP A 167 10.28 -9.44 7.62
CA TRP A 167 9.20 -8.48 7.63
C TRP A 167 9.03 -7.75 6.29
N ASN A 168 7.80 -7.43 5.99
CA ASN A 168 7.40 -6.66 4.82
C ASN A 168 6.45 -5.55 5.27
N SER A 169 6.54 -4.40 4.63
CA SER A 169 5.61 -3.30 4.89
C SER A 169 5.21 -2.58 3.61
N LEU A 170 4.01 -2.03 3.67
CA LEU A 170 3.44 -1.16 2.65
C LEU A 170 2.86 0.07 3.35
N TRP A 171 3.34 1.24 2.97
CA TRP A 171 2.73 2.54 3.26
C TRP A 171 2.07 3.06 2.01
N LYS A 172 0.80 3.43 2.11
CA LYS A 172 0.02 3.94 0.98
C LYS A 172 -0.75 5.18 1.38
N GLY A 173 -0.57 6.28 0.63
CA GLY A 173 -1.35 7.51 0.71
C GLY A 173 -2.15 7.73 -0.58
N GLU A 174 -3.44 7.98 -0.46
CA GLU A 174 -4.31 8.35 -1.56
C GLU A 174 -5.06 9.62 -1.19
N TRP A 175 -4.86 10.70 -1.96
CA TRP A 175 -5.42 11.99 -1.67
C TRP A 175 -6.15 12.53 -2.90
N THR A 176 -7.33 13.08 -2.70
CA THR A 176 -8.18 13.57 -3.79
C THR A 176 -8.71 14.95 -3.47
N PHE A 177 -8.64 15.86 -4.42
CA PHE A 177 -9.30 17.16 -4.35
C PHE A 177 -9.74 17.63 -5.73
N SER A 178 -10.69 18.54 -5.76
CA SER A 178 -11.19 19.14 -7.01
C SER A 178 -10.69 20.58 -7.13
N GLN A 179 -10.35 21.01 -8.34
CA GLN A 179 -10.02 22.40 -8.62
C GLN A 179 -11.31 23.23 -8.54
N ILE A 180 -11.55 23.81 -7.37
CA ILE A 180 -12.66 24.74 -7.12
C ILE A 180 -12.03 26.06 -6.72
N PRO A 181 -12.45 27.22 -7.29
CA PRO A 181 -11.93 28.52 -6.88
C PRO A 181 -12.15 28.79 -5.40
N VAL A 182 -11.16 29.43 -4.77
CA VAL A 182 -11.12 29.94 -3.40
C VAL A 182 -10.89 28.87 -2.32
N ILE A 183 -11.72 27.84 -2.20
CA ILE A 183 -11.57 26.79 -1.17
C ILE A 183 -11.87 25.43 -1.80
N THR A 184 -10.98 24.48 -1.58
CA THR A 184 -11.18 23.08 -2.00
C THR A 184 -11.17 22.16 -0.81
N GLN A 185 -12.04 21.15 -0.86
CA GLN A 185 -12.03 20.04 0.10
C GLN A 185 -11.05 18.99 -0.37
N VAL A 186 -10.17 18.59 0.51
CA VAL A 186 -9.20 17.49 0.32
C VAL A 186 -9.68 16.29 1.12
N THR A 187 -9.82 15.17 0.45
CA THR A 187 -10.06 13.88 1.12
C THR A 187 -8.83 13.01 0.95
N GLY A 188 -8.37 12.40 2.03
CA GLY A 188 -7.19 11.55 2.04
C GLY A 188 -7.43 10.23 2.76
N THR A 189 -6.71 9.20 2.35
CA THR A 189 -6.66 7.92 3.05
C THR A 189 -5.20 7.49 3.17
N ILE A 190 -4.76 7.24 4.41
CA ILE A 190 -3.45 6.68 4.71
C ILE A 190 -3.68 5.24 5.15
N ASN A 191 -2.99 4.29 4.52
CA ASN A 191 -3.07 2.87 4.84
C ASN A 191 -1.67 2.31 5.04
N VAL A 192 -1.48 1.62 6.17
CA VAL A 192 -0.23 0.95 6.50
C VAL A 192 -0.51 -0.52 6.71
N GLN A 193 0.28 -1.36 6.07
CA GLN A 193 0.25 -2.80 6.26
C GLN A 193 1.64 -3.28 6.64
N VAL A 194 1.74 -4.12 7.66
CA VAL A 194 2.97 -4.74 8.11
C VAL A 194 2.76 -6.23 8.28
N HIS A 195 3.67 -7.00 7.75
CA HIS A 195 3.71 -8.46 7.94
C HIS A 195 5.06 -8.86 8.53
N TYR A 196 5.02 -9.47 9.70
CA TYR A 196 6.18 -10.06 10.39
C TYR A 196 6.01 -11.56 10.51
N PHE A 197 7.02 -12.35 10.12
CA PHE A 197 6.89 -13.80 9.96
C PHE A 197 8.09 -14.63 10.47
N LYS A 198 8.92 -14.09 11.37
CA LYS A 198 10.07 -14.83 11.93
C LYS A 198 9.63 -15.83 13.00
N ASP A 199 9.17 -15.31 14.14
CA ASP A 199 8.83 -16.10 15.32
C ASP A 199 7.30 -16.21 15.53
N ALA A 200 6.56 -15.41 14.77
CA ALA A 200 5.09 -15.40 14.72
C ALA A 200 4.65 -14.93 13.34
N ASN A 201 3.43 -15.26 12.96
CA ASN A 201 2.80 -14.71 11.77
C ASN A 201 1.87 -13.56 12.20
N LEU A 202 2.38 -12.34 12.14
CA LEU A 202 1.65 -11.12 12.52
C LEU A 202 1.38 -10.28 11.29
N HIS A 203 0.11 -10.07 10.99
CA HIS A 203 -0.34 -9.16 9.95
C HIS A 203 -1.13 -8.02 10.61
N MET A 204 -0.63 -6.79 10.45
CA MET A 204 -1.25 -5.58 10.96
C MET A 204 -1.66 -4.69 9.78
N THR A 205 -2.89 -4.20 9.80
CA THR A 205 -3.38 -3.20 8.86
C THR A 205 -4.01 -2.06 9.65
N VAL A 206 -3.55 -0.84 9.37
CA VAL A 206 -4.08 0.39 9.98
C VAL A 206 -4.45 1.37 8.88
N CYS A 207 -5.62 1.98 8.99
CA CYS A 207 -6.12 2.94 8.02
C CYS A 207 -6.61 4.20 8.72
N LYS A 208 -6.34 5.36 8.14
CA LYS A 208 -6.86 6.67 8.56
C LYS A 208 -7.48 7.39 7.38
N THR A 209 -8.68 7.90 7.55
CA THR A 209 -9.32 8.84 6.62
C THR A 209 -9.12 10.26 7.12
N VAL A 210 -8.84 11.18 6.22
CA VAL A 210 -8.61 12.60 6.48
C VAL A 210 -9.55 13.41 5.60
N GLU A 211 -10.18 14.40 6.18
CA GLU A 211 -11.00 15.39 5.48
C GLU A 211 -10.57 16.78 5.95
N GLU A 212 -10.00 17.56 5.03
CA GLU A 212 -9.45 18.87 5.32
C GLU A 212 -9.78 19.86 4.19
N THR A 213 -9.57 21.13 4.42
CA THR A 213 -9.82 22.20 3.44
C THR A 213 -8.55 22.98 3.15
N LEU A 214 -8.34 23.33 1.87
CA LEU A 214 -7.23 24.15 1.44
C LEU A 214 -7.73 25.39 0.67
N HIS A 215 -7.00 26.49 0.83
CA HIS A 215 -7.20 27.68 0.01
C HIS A 215 -6.50 27.53 -1.34
N VAL A 216 -7.23 27.83 -2.40
CA VAL A 216 -6.73 27.76 -3.78
C VAL A 216 -6.36 29.18 -4.21
N ILE A 217 -5.07 29.49 -4.22
CA ILE A 217 -4.53 30.79 -4.62
C ILE A 217 -3.90 30.68 -6.01
N ASP A 218 -2.80 29.93 -6.09
CA ASP A 218 -2.06 29.64 -7.30
C ASP A 218 -1.48 28.22 -7.24
N PRO A 219 -1.03 27.65 -8.38
CA PRO A 219 -0.53 26.27 -8.41
C PRO A 219 0.66 26.00 -7.48
N ALA A 220 1.58 26.95 -7.32
CA ALA A 220 2.78 26.75 -6.53
C ALA A 220 2.45 26.79 -5.02
N GLN A 221 1.65 27.77 -4.60
CA GLN A 221 1.26 27.88 -3.20
C GLN A 221 0.37 26.71 -2.77
N LEU A 222 -0.60 26.33 -3.59
CA LEU A 222 -1.43 25.14 -3.31
C LEU A 222 -0.58 23.88 -3.15
N ALA A 223 0.41 23.69 -4.03
CA ALA A 223 1.28 22.52 -3.95
C ALA A 223 2.09 22.48 -2.64
N ILE A 224 2.58 23.63 -2.17
CA ILE A 224 3.28 23.75 -0.88
C ILE A 224 2.33 23.44 0.29
N ASP A 225 1.15 24.05 0.30
CA ASP A 225 0.19 23.89 1.40
C ASP A 225 -0.37 22.46 1.44
N PHE A 226 -0.56 21.85 0.27
CA PHE A 226 -0.98 20.46 0.15
C PHE A 226 0.08 19.49 0.70
N VAL A 227 1.35 19.70 0.39
CA VAL A 227 2.44 18.88 0.92
C VAL A 227 2.56 19.03 2.44
N LYS A 228 2.43 20.25 2.97
CA LYS A 228 2.41 20.48 4.43
C LYS A 228 1.23 19.79 5.11
N LEU A 229 0.07 19.77 4.46
CA LEU A 229 -1.10 19.04 4.95
C LEU A 229 -0.79 17.53 5.04
N ILE A 230 -0.25 16.94 3.97
CA ILE A 230 0.14 15.53 3.96
C ILE A 230 1.13 15.23 5.10
N GLU A 231 2.21 16.01 5.20
CA GLU A 231 3.22 15.84 6.23
C GLU A 231 2.64 15.91 7.64
N THR A 232 1.77 16.87 7.88
CA THR A 232 1.10 17.04 9.18
C THR A 232 0.23 15.83 9.53
N GLU A 233 -0.57 15.35 8.58
CA GLU A 233 -1.49 14.24 8.80
C GLU A 233 -0.76 12.88 8.89
N GLU A 234 0.30 12.69 8.13
CA GLU A 234 1.16 11.53 8.24
C GLU A 234 1.90 11.48 9.59
N ASN A 235 2.42 12.61 10.06
CA ASN A 235 3.06 12.70 11.38
C ASN A 235 2.06 12.42 12.51
N LYS A 236 0.86 12.99 12.48
CA LYS A 236 -0.21 12.66 13.44
C LYS A 236 -0.55 11.18 13.42
N PHE A 237 -0.59 10.57 12.23
CA PHE A 237 -0.87 9.15 12.07
C PHE A 237 0.25 8.28 12.65
N HIS A 238 1.50 8.61 12.40
CA HIS A 238 2.66 7.92 12.97
C HIS A 238 2.62 7.90 14.50
N ILE A 239 2.38 9.07 15.11
CA ILE A 239 2.28 9.20 16.57
C ILE A 239 1.14 8.32 17.10
N ALA A 240 -0.04 8.40 16.47
CA ALA A 240 -1.20 7.62 16.90
C ALA A 240 -0.97 6.10 16.77
N VAL A 241 -0.29 5.65 15.70
CA VAL A 241 0.07 4.23 15.53
C VAL A 241 1.03 3.77 16.62
N LEU A 242 2.05 4.59 16.96
CA LEU A 242 3.00 4.30 18.02
C LEU A 242 2.33 4.19 19.39
N GLU A 243 1.50 5.16 19.76
CA GLU A 243 0.77 5.19 21.02
C GLU A 243 -0.18 3.99 21.15
N ASN A 244 -0.95 3.70 20.11
CA ASN A 244 -1.85 2.55 20.10
C ASN A 244 -1.09 1.22 20.16
N PHE A 245 0.05 1.11 19.51
CA PHE A 245 0.87 -0.09 19.55
C PHE A 245 1.44 -0.34 20.96
N GLN A 246 1.87 0.70 21.67
CA GLN A 246 2.31 0.61 23.06
C GLN A 246 1.16 0.19 23.98
N ALA A 247 -0.01 0.79 23.82
CA ALA A 247 -1.20 0.43 24.58
C ALA A 247 -1.64 -1.03 24.31
N LEU A 248 -1.60 -1.48 23.05
CA LEU A 248 -1.87 -2.86 22.65
C LEU A 248 -0.91 -3.85 23.32
N THR A 249 0.37 -3.51 23.40
CA THR A 249 1.39 -4.37 24.03
C THR A 249 1.11 -4.54 25.52
N ASP A 250 0.75 -3.48 26.22
CA ASP A 250 0.53 -3.52 27.66
C ASP A 250 -0.83 -4.10 28.07
N GLU A 251 -1.89 -3.82 27.32
CA GLU A 251 -3.24 -4.25 27.71
C GLU A 251 -3.68 -5.56 27.07
N ILE A 252 -3.52 -5.71 25.75
CA ILE A 252 -4.04 -6.87 25.02
C ILE A 252 -3.12 -8.07 25.20
N TRP A 253 -1.82 -7.91 24.98
CA TRP A 253 -0.88 -9.02 25.08
C TRP A 253 -0.68 -9.49 26.53
N ARG A 254 -0.54 -8.56 27.46
CA ARG A 254 -0.35 -8.94 28.88
C ARG A 254 -1.64 -9.36 29.56
N LYS A 255 -2.78 -8.68 29.34
CA LYS A 255 -4.01 -8.95 30.06
C LYS A 255 -4.95 -9.92 29.35
N MET A 256 -5.20 -9.75 28.04
CA MET A 256 -6.20 -10.56 27.33
C MET A 256 -5.67 -11.91 26.89
N LEU A 257 -4.50 -12.00 26.27
CA LEU A 257 -3.91 -13.29 25.88
C LEU A 257 -3.62 -14.16 27.10
N ARG A 258 -3.15 -13.54 28.20
CA ARG A 258 -2.95 -14.25 29.47
C ARG A 258 -4.23 -14.91 30.00
N ARG A 259 -5.40 -14.30 29.81
CA ARG A 259 -6.70 -14.86 30.23
C ARG A 259 -7.19 -16.00 29.33
N GLN A 260 -6.72 -16.05 28.09
CA GLN A 260 -7.12 -17.05 27.10
C GLN A 260 -6.15 -18.25 27.02
N LEU A 261 -4.96 -18.15 27.61
CA LEU A 261 -4.05 -19.28 27.69
C LEU A 261 -4.61 -20.36 28.61
N PRO A 262 -4.45 -21.67 28.29
CA PRO A 262 -4.81 -22.75 29.20
C PRO A 262 -4.10 -22.51 30.54
N LEU A 263 -4.88 -22.32 31.60
CA LEU A 263 -4.34 -22.08 32.93
C LEU A 263 -3.56 -23.30 33.41
N THR A 264 -2.26 -23.18 33.47
CA THR A 264 -1.44 -24.09 34.28
C THR A 264 -1.53 -23.63 35.75
N ARG A 265 -1.43 -24.54 36.71
CA ARG A 265 -1.43 -24.21 38.14
C ARG A 265 -0.21 -23.39 38.57
N THR A 266 0.78 -23.22 37.69
CA THR A 266 1.98 -22.41 37.90
C THR A 266 1.74 -20.96 37.45
N VAL A 267 1.96 -20.04 38.41
CA VAL A 267 1.91 -18.59 38.11
C VAL A 267 3.13 -18.22 37.28
N ILE A 268 2.91 -17.90 36.01
CA ILE A 268 3.98 -17.40 35.12
C ILE A 268 4.32 -15.97 35.52
N ASN A 269 5.55 -15.74 35.94
CA ASN A 269 6.04 -14.39 36.21
C ASN A 269 6.43 -13.67 34.93
N TRP A 270 5.47 -12.97 34.32
CA TRP A 270 5.62 -12.24 33.07
C TRP A 270 6.70 -11.15 33.13
N ASN A 271 6.93 -10.56 34.30
CA ASN A 271 8.00 -9.56 34.47
C ASN A 271 9.39 -10.19 34.31
N LYS A 272 9.59 -11.44 34.75
CA LYS A 272 10.84 -12.18 34.52
C LYS A 272 11.05 -12.54 33.04
N LEU A 273 9.97 -12.89 32.32
CA LEU A 273 10.05 -13.20 30.90
C LEU A 273 10.41 -11.96 30.08
N LEU A 274 9.86 -10.80 30.44
CA LEU A 274 10.11 -9.53 29.74
C LEU A 274 11.48 -8.90 30.09
N THR A 275 12.10 -9.29 31.19
CA THR A 275 13.46 -8.86 31.53
C THR A 275 14.53 -9.76 30.94
N ASN A 276 14.15 -10.86 30.29
CA ASN A 276 15.11 -11.74 29.62
C ASN A 276 15.69 -11.04 28.38
N PRO A 277 17.02 -10.80 28.33
CA PRO A 277 17.65 -10.04 27.22
C PRO A 277 17.43 -10.64 25.84
N SER A 278 17.31 -11.97 25.75
CA SER A 278 17.05 -12.68 24.49
C SER A 278 15.64 -12.42 23.94
N MET A 279 14.64 -12.15 24.77
CA MET A 279 13.30 -11.75 24.31
C MET A 279 13.22 -10.25 24.02
N LYS A 280 13.95 -9.39 24.74
CA LYS A 280 14.03 -7.96 24.43
C LYS A 280 14.66 -7.69 23.07
N ALA A 281 15.65 -8.47 22.67
CA ALA A 281 16.30 -8.34 21.35
C ALA A 281 15.36 -8.71 20.19
N ASN A 282 14.33 -9.54 20.44
CA ASN A 282 13.40 -10.00 19.40
C ASN A 282 12.12 -9.15 19.32
N ILE A 283 11.84 -8.31 20.30
CA ILE A 283 10.68 -7.41 20.34
C ILE A 283 11.18 -5.97 20.47
N SER A 284 12.18 -5.61 19.71
CA SER A 284 12.50 -4.20 19.50
C SER A 284 11.45 -3.61 18.53
N THR A 285 10.27 -3.34 19.11
CA THR A 285 9.19 -2.60 18.46
C THR A 285 9.67 -1.25 17.95
N HIS A 286 10.68 -0.69 18.59
CA HIS A 286 11.34 0.53 18.18
C HIS A 286 12.13 0.38 16.87
N GLU A 287 12.78 -0.77 16.63
CA GLU A 287 13.48 -1.04 15.37
C GLU A 287 12.53 -1.37 14.22
N MET A 288 11.41 -2.06 14.50
CA MET A 288 10.36 -2.28 13.49
C MET A 288 9.76 -0.96 12.99
N LEU A 289 9.48 -0.03 13.90
CA LEU A 289 8.86 1.25 13.57
C LEU A 289 9.88 2.28 13.05
N LEU A 290 11.11 2.29 13.56
CA LEU A 290 12.20 3.10 13.01
C LEU A 290 12.66 2.59 11.63
N GLY A 291 12.47 1.31 11.33
CA GLY A 291 12.65 0.77 9.99
C GLY A 291 11.61 1.28 8.98
N LEU A 292 10.43 1.69 9.45
CA LEU A 292 9.39 2.36 8.65
C LEU A 292 9.64 3.87 8.51
N LEU A 293 10.44 4.45 9.41
CA LEU A 293 10.73 5.89 9.50
C LEU A 293 12.13 6.27 8.96
N LYS A 294 12.97 5.30 8.62
CA LYS A 294 14.24 5.46 7.90
C LYS A 294 14.14 4.81 6.52
#